data_fec888dbfb049e8c146fb46bf45367a3
#
_entry.id   fec888dbfb049e8c146fb46bf45367a3
#
_cell.length_a   1.000
_cell.length_b   1.000
_cell.length_c   1.000
_cell.angle_alpha   90.00
_cell.angle_beta   90.00
_cell.angle_gamma   90.00
#
_symmetry.space_group_name_H-M   'P 1'
#
loop_
_entity.id
_entity.type
_entity.pdbx_description
1 polymer ?
#
loop_
_entity_poly.entity_id
_entity_poly.type
_entity_poly.pdbx_seq_one_letter_code
_entity_poly.pdbx_strand_id
1 'polypeptide(L)'
;MKKISVWTLCTLLLAGCATNEKATGSGLLQGNFQTEVDGKKTDLYVLRNANNMEVCVTNFGGRIVSVMVPDKEGIMRDVVLGFDSIQDYITIPSDFGASIGRYANRINQGRFILDSVEYVLPRNNYGHCLHGGPKGFQYQVYDARQIGPQELELTYLAKDGEEGFPGNITCKVLMTLTDDNAIDIRYEAETDKPTIVNMTNHSYFNLDGDAGSNAEHLLTIDADYYTPVDSTFMTSDEIVPVEDTPMDFRSPVAVGARINNFDFVQLKNGNGYDHNWVLNTKGDITRKCATLQSPKTGIILDVYTNEPGIQVYAGNFLDGTVKGKKGIVYNQRASVCLETQKYPDTPNKPEWPSAVLRPGEKYNSHCIFKFSVDK
;
A
#
# COMPACT_ATOMS: atom_id res chain seq x y z
N MET A 1 -64.97 11.90 -51.95
CA MET A 1 -64.82 11.52 -50.55
C MET A 1 -63.37 11.10 -50.33
N LYS A 2 -62.54 11.96 -49.75
CA LYS A 2 -61.12 11.69 -49.43
C LYS A 2 -61.01 11.26 -47.98
N LYS A 3 -60.49 10.06 -47.74
CA LYS A 3 -60.21 9.53 -46.39
C LYS A 3 -58.83 10.11 -45.93
N ILE A 4 -58.85 10.84 -44.82
CA ILE A 4 -57.67 11.33 -44.14
C ILE A 4 -57.28 10.28 -43.07
N SER A 5 -56.12 9.65 -43.24
CA SER A 5 -55.53 8.76 -42.22
C SER A 5 -54.67 9.58 -41.28
N VAL A 6 -55.06 9.58 -40.00
CA VAL A 6 -54.28 10.20 -38.91
C VAL A 6 -53.30 9.17 -38.40
N TRP A 7 -52.03 9.44 -38.53
CA TRP A 7 -50.94 8.65 -37.88
C TRP A 7 -50.64 9.23 -36.51
N THR A 8 -50.95 8.48 -35.49
CA THR A 8 -50.59 8.84 -34.09
C THR A 8 -49.15 8.43 -33.83
N LEU A 9 -48.29 9.41 -33.68
CA LEU A 9 -46.88 9.18 -33.34
C LEU A 9 -46.78 8.98 -31.81
N CYS A 10 -46.62 7.74 -31.36
CA CYS A 10 -46.29 7.44 -29.95
C CYS A 10 -44.80 7.71 -29.70
N THR A 11 -44.49 8.83 -29.11
CA THR A 11 -43.17 9.12 -28.54
C THR A 11 -43.00 8.36 -27.21
N LEU A 12 -42.26 7.29 -27.23
CA LEU A 12 -41.76 6.65 -26.01
C LEU A 12 -40.71 7.58 -25.36
N LEU A 13 -41.10 8.25 -24.30
CA LEU A 13 -40.16 8.91 -23.35
C LEU A 13 -39.46 7.78 -22.56
N LEU A 14 -38.23 7.43 -22.92
CA LEU A 14 -37.31 6.71 -22.09
C LEU A 14 -36.90 7.65 -20.95
N ALA A 15 -37.59 7.56 -19.83
CA ALA A 15 -37.12 8.15 -18.57
C ALA A 15 -35.91 7.32 -18.11
N GLY A 16 -34.72 7.79 -18.49
CA GLY A 16 -33.47 7.32 -17.89
C GLY A 16 -33.51 7.71 -16.40
N CYS A 17 -33.65 6.73 -15.51
CA CYS A 17 -33.33 6.91 -14.10
C CYS A 17 -31.82 7.23 -14.04
N ALA A 18 -31.47 8.49 -14.06
CA ALA A 18 -30.15 8.93 -13.56
C ALA A 18 -30.18 8.67 -12.05
N THR A 19 -29.64 7.53 -11.64
CA THR A 19 -29.27 7.35 -10.21
C THR A 19 -28.24 8.43 -9.92
N ASN A 20 -28.61 9.41 -9.10
CA ASN A 20 -27.65 10.38 -8.55
C ASN A 20 -26.70 9.59 -7.65
N GLU A 21 -25.66 9.01 -8.25
CA GLU A 21 -24.60 8.33 -7.53
C GLU A 21 -23.86 9.38 -6.69
N LYS A 22 -23.90 9.20 -5.37
CA LYS A 22 -23.30 10.16 -4.45
C LYS A 22 -21.78 9.97 -4.50
N ALA A 23 -21.06 11.00 -4.93
CA ALA A 23 -19.61 11.02 -4.89
C ALA A 23 -19.10 10.97 -3.43
N THR A 24 -17.94 10.32 -3.24
CA THR A 24 -17.19 10.32 -1.98
C THR A 24 -16.65 11.73 -1.67
N GLY A 25 -16.07 11.92 -0.48
CA GLY A 25 -15.40 13.17 -0.12
C GLY A 25 -14.22 13.51 -1.03
N SER A 26 -13.54 12.49 -1.56
CA SER A 26 -12.46 12.65 -2.56
C SER A 26 -12.96 12.90 -3.99
N GLY A 27 -14.26 12.71 -4.24
CA GLY A 27 -14.89 12.83 -5.56
C GLY A 27 -14.94 11.52 -6.36
N LEU A 28 -14.57 10.39 -5.78
CA LEU A 28 -14.68 9.08 -6.41
C LEU A 28 -16.15 8.68 -6.53
N LEU A 29 -16.49 7.99 -7.63
CA LEU A 29 -17.79 7.39 -7.87
C LEU A 29 -17.69 5.87 -7.66
N GLN A 30 -18.57 5.31 -6.83
CA GLN A 30 -18.56 3.87 -6.52
C GLN A 30 -18.71 3.02 -7.79
N GLY A 31 -19.59 3.41 -8.73
CA GLY A 31 -19.80 2.70 -9.99
C GLY A 31 -18.55 2.56 -10.85
N ASN A 32 -17.59 3.49 -10.74
CA ASN A 32 -16.31 3.38 -11.44
C ASN A 32 -15.42 2.24 -10.92
N PHE A 33 -15.77 1.64 -9.77
CA PHE A 33 -15.04 0.52 -9.16
C PHE A 33 -15.80 -0.80 -9.25
N GLN A 34 -16.96 -0.79 -9.89
CA GLN A 34 -17.82 -1.98 -10.01
C GLN A 34 -17.60 -2.68 -11.35
N THR A 35 -16.98 -3.84 -11.31
CA THR A 35 -16.80 -4.74 -12.46
C THR A 35 -16.65 -6.18 -11.96
N GLU A 36 -16.33 -7.09 -12.87
CA GLU A 36 -15.99 -8.48 -12.54
C GLU A 36 -14.57 -8.78 -13.03
N VAL A 37 -13.74 -9.34 -12.14
CA VAL A 37 -12.38 -9.77 -12.42
C VAL A 37 -12.26 -11.22 -11.93
N ASP A 38 -11.87 -12.14 -12.81
CA ASP A 38 -11.70 -13.57 -12.52
C ASP A 38 -12.91 -14.19 -11.82
N GLY A 39 -14.14 -13.80 -12.26
CA GLY A 39 -15.40 -14.30 -11.71
C GLY A 39 -15.81 -13.71 -10.35
N LYS A 40 -15.10 -12.72 -9.84
CA LYS A 40 -15.40 -12.01 -8.59
C LYS A 40 -15.74 -10.54 -8.85
N LYS A 41 -16.72 -10.03 -8.11
CA LYS A 41 -17.13 -8.62 -8.21
C LYS A 41 -16.20 -7.72 -7.43
N THR A 42 -15.81 -6.62 -8.07
CA THR A 42 -15.09 -5.51 -7.42
C THR A 42 -16.06 -4.43 -6.97
N ASP A 43 -15.68 -3.66 -5.95
CA ASP A 43 -16.45 -2.52 -5.45
C ASP A 43 -15.53 -1.50 -4.74
N LEU A 44 -16.10 -0.35 -4.40
CA LEU A 44 -15.50 0.69 -3.55
C LEU A 44 -16.24 0.77 -2.22
N TYR A 45 -15.50 0.61 -1.14
CA TYR A 45 -15.98 0.71 0.22
C TYR A 45 -15.52 2.02 0.84
N VAL A 46 -16.42 2.71 1.55
CA VAL A 46 -16.15 4.01 2.16
C VAL A 46 -16.22 3.91 3.66
N LEU A 47 -15.11 4.18 4.33
CA LEU A 47 -15.01 4.26 5.78
C LEU A 47 -15.04 5.73 6.20
N ARG A 48 -15.82 6.06 7.23
CA ARG A 48 -15.93 7.41 7.79
C ARG A 48 -15.97 7.36 9.30
N ASN A 49 -15.17 8.22 9.94
CA ASN A 49 -15.19 8.39 11.40
C ASN A 49 -16.02 9.62 11.83
N ALA A 50 -16.15 9.80 13.14
CA ALA A 50 -16.88 10.93 13.71
C ALA A 50 -16.24 12.30 13.43
N ASN A 51 -14.96 12.34 13.05
CA ASN A 51 -14.21 13.56 12.75
C ASN A 51 -14.21 13.92 11.26
N ASN A 52 -15.09 13.29 10.44
CA ASN A 52 -15.20 13.47 9.00
C ASN A 52 -13.96 13.04 8.19
N MET A 53 -13.02 12.32 8.77
CA MET A 53 -12.00 11.63 7.99
C MET A 53 -12.67 10.54 7.16
N GLU A 54 -12.24 10.38 5.91
CA GLU A 54 -12.78 9.38 4.97
C GLU A 54 -11.65 8.57 4.37
N VAL A 55 -11.84 7.27 4.29
CA VAL A 55 -10.95 6.33 3.59
C VAL A 55 -11.76 5.53 2.60
N CYS A 56 -11.36 5.53 1.33
CA CYS A 56 -11.95 4.68 0.31
C CYS A 56 -11.04 3.48 0.03
N VAL A 57 -11.63 2.29 0.00
CA VAL A 57 -10.93 1.02 -0.22
C VAL A 57 -11.61 0.23 -1.32
N THR A 58 -10.85 -0.31 -2.28
CA THR A 58 -11.37 -1.32 -3.21
C THR A 58 -10.93 -2.72 -2.78
N ASN A 59 -11.80 -3.70 -2.98
CA ASN A 59 -11.46 -5.09 -2.72
C ASN A 59 -10.56 -5.72 -3.79
N PHE A 60 -10.25 -5.03 -4.87
CA PHE A 60 -9.21 -5.42 -5.82
C PHE A 60 -7.84 -5.06 -5.24
N GLY A 61 -7.11 -6.07 -4.78
CA GLY A 61 -5.82 -5.92 -4.10
C GLY A 61 -5.93 -5.38 -2.68
N GLY A 62 -7.15 -5.25 -2.11
CA GLY A 62 -7.34 -4.66 -0.78
C GLY A 62 -6.71 -3.27 -0.67
N ARG A 63 -6.94 -2.41 -1.69
CA ARG A 63 -6.22 -1.15 -1.88
C ARG A 63 -6.90 0.02 -1.19
N ILE A 64 -6.14 0.81 -0.48
CA ILE A 64 -6.53 2.16 -0.07
C ILE A 64 -6.44 3.06 -1.29
N VAL A 65 -7.59 3.58 -1.75
CA VAL A 65 -7.71 4.39 -2.97
C VAL A 65 -7.61 5.88 -2.67
N SER A 66 -8.20 6.32 -1.54
CA SER A 66 -8.12 7.71 -1.08
C SER A 66 -8.13 7.79 0.44
N VAL A 67 -7.50 8.83 0.97
CA VAL A 67 -7.47 9.16 2.41
C VAL A 67 -7.69 10.66 2.54
N MET A 68 -8.88 11.07 2.97
CA MET A 68 -9.25 12.46 3.16
C MET A 68 -8.99 12.88 4.60
N VAL A 69 -8.06 13.81 4.80
CA VAL A 69 -7.72 14.38 6.10
C VAL A 69 -7.73 15.90 6.04
N PRO A 70 -8.10 16.62 7.12
CA PRO A 70 -8.02 18.08 7.14
C PRO A 70 -6.56 18.54 7.26
N ASP A 71 -6.20 19.63 6.58
CA ASP A 71 -4.97 20.36 6.81
C ASP A 71 -5.10 21.37 7.97
N LYS A 72 -4.04 22.15 8.24
CA LYS A 72 -4.01 23.17 9.32
C LYS A 72 -5.05 24.29 9.15
N GLU A 73 -5.59 24.45 7.95
CA GLU A 73 -6.67 25.42 7.63
C GLU A 73 -8.05 24.76 7.63
N GLY A 74 -8.14 23.45 7.90
CA GLY A 74 -9.37 22.66 7.87
C GLY A 74 -9.80 22.23 6.47
N ILE A 75 -8.96 22.42 5.45
CA ILE A 75 -9.24 22.00 4.08
C ILE A 75 -8.96 20.50 3.96
N MET A 76 -9.95 19.74 3.49
CA MET A 76 -9.78 18.29 3.29
C MET A 76 -8.85 18.01 2.11
N ARG A 77 -7.79 17.23 2.37
CA ARG A 77 -6.78 16.80 1.40
C ARG A 77 -6.83 15.30 1.20
N ASP A 78 -6.74 14.84 -0.05
CA ASP A 78 -6.53 13.44 -0.37
C ASP A 78 -5.02 13.16 -0.39
N VAL A 79 -4.54 12.47 0.63
CA VAL A 79 -3.10 12.36 0.92
C VAL A 79 -2.46 11.08 0.39
N VAL A 80 -3.12 10.33 -0.51
CA VAL A 80 -2.54 9.16 -1.17
C VAL A 80 -2.69 9.23 -2.69
N LEU A 81 -1.74 8.65 -3.42
CA LEU A 81 -1.86 8.46 -4.86
C LEU A 81 -2.75 7.24 -5.17
N GLY A 82 -3.37 7.22 -6.34
CA GLY A 82 -4.25 6.16 -6.81
C GLY A 82 -4.93 6.53 -8.11
N PHE A 83 -5.99 5.79 -8.48
CA PHE A 83 -6.78 6.01 -9.69
C PHE A 83 -8.25 6.28 -9.38
N ASP A 84 -8.96 6.88 -10.34
CA ASP A 84 -10.40 7.17 -10.24
C ASP A 84 -11.29 5.99 -10.67
N SER A 85 -10.72 4.92 -11.18
CA SER A 85 -11.46 3.76 -11.67
C SER A 85 -10.74 2.44 -11.42
N ILE A 86 -11.53 1.37 -11.32
CA ILE A 86 -11.00 0.01 -11.23
C ILE A 86 -10.27 -0.41 -12.52
N GLN A 87 -10.73 0.11 -13.68
CA GLN A 87 -10.13 -0.21 -14.97
C GLN A 87 -8.66 0.22 -15.04
N ASP A 88 -8.31 1.35 -14.43
CA ASP A 88 -6.93 1.83 -14.39
C ASP A 88 -6.06 0.91 -13.50
N TYR A 89 -6.58 0.44 -12.35
CA TYR A 89 -5.88 -0.53 -11.51
C TYR A 89 -5.67 -1.90 -12.19
N ILE A 90 -6.57 -2.30 -13.10
CA ILE A 90 -6.46 -3.56 -13.85
C ILE A 90 -5.44 -3.44 -14.99
N THR A 91 -5.40 -2.27 -15.68
CA THR A 91 -4.63 -2.12 -16.92
C THR A 91 -3.27 -1.46 -16.74
N ILE A 92 -3.10 -0.68 -15.66
CA ILE A 92 -1.85 0.01 -15.35
C ILE A 92 -1.18 -0.69 -14.17
N PRO A 93 -0.10 -1.45 -14.39
CA PRO A 93 0.61 -2.11 -13.30
C PRO A 93 1.04 -1.10 -12.23
N SER A 94 0.59 -1.29 -11.01
CA SER A 94 0.90 -0.40 -9.89
C SER A 94 0.66 -1.10 -8.55
N ASP A 95 1.34 -0.61 -7.52
CA ASP A 95 1.13 -1.06 -6.14
C ASP A 95 0.38 -0.03 -5.30
N PHE A 96 -0.19 1.04 -5.92
CA PHE A 96 -0.89 2.11 -5.20
C PHE A 96 -1.91 1.58 -4.20
N GLY A 97 -1.66 1.82 -2.91
CA GLY A 97 -2.52 1.49 -1.79
C GLY A 97 -2.70 0.00 -1.48
N ALA A 98 -2.02 -0.89 -2.20
CA ALA A 98 -2.29 -2.33 -2.16
C ALA A 98 -1.92 -3.00 -0.82
N SER A 99 -2.70 -4.03 -0.48
CA SER A 99 -2.32 -5.05 0.49
C SER A 99 -1.43 -6.06 -0.21
N ILE A 100 -0.12 -5.92 -0.01
CA ILE A 100 0.92 -6.74 -0.66
C ILE A 100 1.04 -8.09 0.04
N GLY A 101 1.20 -9.13 -0.73
CA GLY A 101 1.44 -10.53 -0.31
C GLY A 101 1.58 -11.46 -1.54
N ARG A 102 1.91 -12.77 -1.40
CA ARG A 102 2.07 -13.46 -0.12
C ARG A 102 3.30 -12.97 0.66
N TYR A 103 4.34 -12.51 -0.04
CA TYR A 103 5.56 -11.99 0.56
C TYR A 103 5.88 -10.59 0.01
N ALA A 104 5.79 -9.58 0.87
CA ALA A 104 6.13 -8.20 0.57
C ALA A 104 7.65 -8.04 0.37
N ASN A 105 8.02 -7.11 -0.53
CA ASN A 105 9.39 -6.89 -0.95
C ASN A 105 9.99 -8.10 -1.69
N ARG A 106 11.32 -8.25 -1.73
CA ARG A 106 12.01 -9.19 -2.61
C ARG A 106 12.43 -10.47 -1.93
N ILE A 107 12.43 -11.58 -2.72
CA ILE A 107 13.08 -12.85 -2.41
C ILE A 107 14.15 -13.08 -3.47
N ASN A 108 15.39 -13.30 -3.02
CA ASN A 108 16.57 -13.40 -3.87
C ASN A 108 16.42 -14.51 -4.93
N GLN A 109 16.61 -14.13 -6.21
CA GLN A 109 16.47 -15.01 -7.36
C GLN A 109 15.15 -15.80 -7.41
N GLY A 110 14.12 -15.35 -6.68
CA GLY A 110 12.85 -16.06 -6.55
C GLY A 110 13.00 -17.45 -5.95
N ARG A 111 13.92 -17.67 -5.00
CA ARG A 111 14.18 -18.97 -4.40
C ARG A 111 14.27 -18.88 -2.89
N PHE A 112 13.77 -19.90 -2.22
CA PHE A 112 13.98 -20.12 -0.79
C PHE A 112 13.90 -21.62 -0.46
N ILE A 113 14.50 -22.00 0.67
CA ILE A 113 14.44 -23.37 1.17
C ILE A 113 13.61 -23.36 2.45
N LEU A 114 12.60 -24.23 2.51
CA LEU A 114 11.79 -24.46 3.70
C LEU A 114 11.70 -25.97 3.96
N ASP A 115 12.08 -26.40 5.18
CA ASP A 115 12.10 -27.81 5.59
C ASP A 115 12.83 -28.72 4.57
N SER A 116 13.98 -28.27 4.09
CA SER A 116 14.84 -28.95 3.09
C SER A 116 14.23 -29.07 1.68
N VAL A 117 13.12 -28.39 1.41
CA VAL A 117 12.52 -28.31 0.08
C VAL A 117 12.81 -26.93 -0.53
N GLU A 118 13.36 -26.94 -1.75
CA GLU A 118 13.53 -25.69 -2.52
C GLU A 118 12.22 -25.31 -3.21
N TYR A 119 11.83 -24.05 -3.04
CA TYR A 119 10.71 -23.42 -3.73
C TYR A 119 11.21 -22.39 -4.72
N VAL A 120 10.63 -22.39 -5.93
CA VAL A 120 10.98 -21.46 -7.02
C VAL A 120 9.78 -20.61 -7.35
N LEU A 121 9.95 -19.30 -7.23
CA LEU A 121 8.96 -18.28 -7.48
C LEU A 121 9.23 -17.55 -8.81
N PRO A 122 8.25 -16.90 -9.42
CA PRO A 122 8.47 -16.03 -10.57
C PRO A 122 9.49 -14.93 -10.28
N ARG A 123 10.28 -14.57 -11.29
CA ARG A 123 11.26 -13.48 -11.22
C ARG A 123 10.72 -12.29 -12.00
N ASN A 124 9.97 -11.45 -11.33
CA ASN A 124 9.26 -10.34 -11.95
C ASN A 124 9.96 -8.98 -11.82
N ASN A 125 11.08 -8.89 -11.08
CA ASN A 125 11.80 -7.63 -10.88
C ASN A 125 13.30 -7.86 -10.71
N TYR A 126 14.12 -7.35 -11.60
CA TYR A 126 15.59 -7.43 -11.60
C TYR A 126 16.16 -8.84 -11.30
N GLY A 127 15.46 -9.89 -11.70
CA GLY A 127 15.87 -11.28 -11.45
C GLY A 127 15.42 -11.84 -10.10
N HIS A 128 14.66 -11.10 -9.33
CA HIS A 128 14.11 -11.50 -8.02
C HIS A 128 12.58 -11.61 -8.07
N CYS A 129 11.99 -12.28 -7.09
CA CYS A 129 10.55 -12.24 -6.86
C CYS A 129 10.22 -11.00 -6.02
N LEU A 130 9.40 -10.10 -6.54
CA LEU A 130 8.92 -8.90 -5.86
C LEU A 130 7.43 -9.01 -5.57
N HIS A 131 7.03 -8.64 -4.35
CA HIS A 131 5.64 -8.48 -3.94
C HIS A 131 4.73 -9.68 -4.23
N GLY A 132 5.26 -10.90 -4.01
CA GLY A 132 4.50 -12.13 -4.21
C GLY A 132 4.38 -12.59 -5.67
N GLY A 133 5.11 -11.95 -6.61
CA GLY A 133 5.12 -12.32 -8.02
C GLY A 133 4.16 -11.50 -8.88
N PRO A 134 4.11 -11.78 -10.20
CA PRO A 134 3.34 -10.99 -11.18
C PRO A 134 1.82 -11.03 -10.96
N LYS A 135 1.31 -12.01 -10.23
CA LYS A 135 -0.09 -12.13 -9.82
C LYS A 135 -0.23 -12.19 -8.29
N GLY A 136 0.60 -11.43 -7.58
CA GLY A 136 0.53 -11.32 -6.13
C GLY A 136 -0.81 -10.78 -5.62
N PHE A 137 -0.96 -10.67 -4.32
CA PHE A 137 -2.22 -10.30 -3.66
C PHE A 137 -2.77 -8.95 -4.10
N GLN A 138 -1.93 -8.03 -4.55
CA GLN A 138 -2.31 -6.73 -5.11
C GLN A 138 -3.15 -6.82 -6.39
N TYR A 139 -3.17 -7.96 -7.07
CA TYR A 139 -3.95 -8.22 -8.28
C TYR A 139 -5.11 -9.20 -8.06
N GLN A 140 -5.41 -9.55 -6.81
CA GLN A 140 -6.48 -10.47 -6.47
C GLN A 140 -7.73 -9.73 -5.99
N VAL A 141 -8.91 -10.30 -6.24
CA VAL A 141 -10.17 -9.79 -5.70
C VAL A 141 -10.45 -10.48 -4.37
N TYR A 142 -10.46 -9.71 -3.31
CA TYR A 142 -10.82 -10.19 -1.97
C TYR A 142 -12.33 -10.28 -1.81
N ASP A 143 -12.79 -11.25 -1.03
CA ASP A 143 -14.16 -11.26 -0.53
C ASP A 143 -14.26 -10.19 0.56
N ALA A 144 -15.17 -9.22 0.38
CA ALA A 144 -15.24 -8.04 1.23
C ALA A 144 -16.51 -8.03 2.06
N ARG A 145 -16.39 -7.65 3.34
CA ARG A 145 -17.50 -7.45 4.26
C ARG A 145 -17.32 -6.15 5.03
N GLN A 146 -18.12 -5.14 4.70
CA GLN A 146 -18.18 -3.93 5.50
C GLN A 146 -18.99 -4.21 6.76
N ILE A 147 -18.36 -4.07 7.94
CA ILE A 147 -18.96 -4.41 9.25
C ILE A 147 -19.74 -3.22 9.79
N GLY A 148 -19.32 -2.02 9.46
CA GLY A 148 -19.94 -0.78 9.88
C GLY A 148 -19.40 0.42 9.09
N PRO A 149 -19.67 1.65 9.52
CA PRO A 149 -19.21 2.84 8.81
C PRO A 149 -17.68 3.04 8.86
N GLN A 150 -17.00 2.37 9.78
CA GLN A 150 -15.57 2.55 10.06
C GLN A 150 -14.74 1.28 9.85
N GLU A 151 -15.36 0.13 9.51
CA GLU A 151 -14.65 -1.15 9.51
C GLU A 151 -14.96 -1.99 8.27
N LEU A 152 -13.91 -2.48 7.62
CA LEU A 152 -13.95 -3.34 6.45
C LEU A 152 -13.06 -4.57 6.66
N GLU A 153 -13.64 -5.75 6.49
CA GLU A 153 -12.93 -7.03 6.47
C GLU A 153 -12.80 -7.51 5.03
N LEU A 154 -11.57 -7.87 4.64
CA LEU A 154 -11.22 -8.43 3.33
C LEU A 154 -10.59 -9.79 3.55
N THR A 155 -11.06 -10.82 2.83
CA THR A 155 -10.53 -12.19 2.95
C THR A 155 -10.11 -12.70 1.58
N TYR A 156 -8.94 -13.33 1.51
CA TYR A 156 -8.43 -13.98 0.30
C TYR A 156 -7.88 -15.37 0.64
N LEU A 157 -8.26 -16.36 -0.16
CA LEU A 157 -7.71 -17.72 -0.11
C LEU A 157 -6.76 -17.91 -1.29
N ALA A 158 -5.46 -17.87 -1.03
CA ALA A 158 -4.42 -18.24 -1.98
C ALA A 158 -4.18 -19.75 -1.96
N LYS A 159 -4.21 -20.38 -3.13
CA LYS A 159 -4.08 -21.83 -3.28
C LYS A 159 -2.64 -22.29 -3.15
N ASP A 160 -2.46 -23.55 -2.76
CA ASP A 160 -1.16 -24.25 -2.79
C ASP A 160 -0.55 -24.16 -4.20
N GLY A 161 0.69 -23.66 -4.28
CA GLY A 161 1.40 -23.45 -5.55
C GLY A 161 1.09 -22.13 -6.27
N GLU A 162 0.20 -21.29 -5.77
CA GLU A 162 -0.03 -19.96 -6.34
C GLU A 162 1.24 -19.13 -6.30
N GLU A 163 1.64 -18.58 -7.45
CA GLU A 163 2.93 -17.90 -7.65
C GLU A 163 4.15 -18.71 -7.13
N GLY A 164 4.04 -20.03 -7.01
CA GLY A 164 5.08 -20.95 -6.55
C GLY A 164 5.18 -21.10 -5.03
N PHE A 165 4.36 -20.41 -4.25
CA PHE A 165 4.36 -20.53 -2.78
C PHE A 165 3.62 -21.78 -2.31
N PRO A 166 4.18 -22.52 -1.30
CA PRO A 166 3.53 -23.71 -0.75
C PRO A 166 2.36 -23.37 0.16
N GLY A 167 1.41 -24.28 0.23
CA GLY A 167 0.26 -24.28 1.13
C GLY A 167 -0.90 -23.40 0.71
N ASN A 168 -2.12 -23.88 0.97
CA ASN A 168 -3.27 -23.00 0.96
C ASN A 168 -3.16 -22.07 2.16
N ILE A 169 -3.34 -20.78 1.93
CA ILE A 169 -3.32 -19.77 2.98
C ILE A 169 -4.58 -18.92 2.89
N THR A 170 -5.28 -18.79 4.00
CA THR A 170 -6.38 -17.83 4.13
C THR A 170 -5.84 -16.58 4.80
N CYS A 171 -5.86 -15.48 4.08
CA CYS A 171 -5.44 -14.18 4.56
C CYS A 171 -6.65 -13.29 4.82
N LYS A 172 -6.63 -12.59 5.95
CA LYS A 172 -7.62 -11.59 6.32
C LYS A 172 -6.93 -10.25 6.50
N VAL A 173 -7.52 -9.20 5.96
CA VAL A 173 -7.14 -7.80 6.20
C VAL A 173 -8.32 -7.11 6.84
N LEU A 174 -8.16 -6.67 8.08
CA LEU A 174 -9.14 -5.85 8.78
C LEU A 174 -8.66 -4.40 8.79
N MET A 175 -9.41 -3.51 8.17
CA MET A 175 -9.14 -2.08 8.15
C MET A 175 -10.18 -1.35 8.99
N THR A 176 -9.73 -0.62 10.00
CA THR A 176 -10.59 0.19 10.87
C THR A 176 -10.15 1.65 10.83
N LEU A 177 -11.07 2.56 10.49
CA LEU A 177 -10.86 3.99 10.60
C LEU A 177 -11.34 4.45 11.99
N THR A 178 -10.40 4.73 12.88
CA THR A 178 -10.72 5.07 14.28
C THR A 178 -11.14 6.52 14.46
N ASP A 179 -11.80 6.86 15.56
CA ASP A 179 -12.24 8.23 15.86
C ASP A 179 -11.07 9.17 16.26
N ASP A 180 -9.89 8.63 16.54
CA ASP A 180 -8.65 9.42 16.72
C ASP A 180 -7.83 9.58 15.43
N ASN A 181 -8.51 9.41 14.27
CA ASN A 181 -7.99 9.62 12.93
C ASN A 181 -6.85 8.65 12.55
N ALA A 182 -6.95 7.41 12.96
CA ALA A 182 -6.01 6.38 12.54
C ALA A 182 -6.65 5.36 11.60
N ILE A 183 -5.90 4.91 10.60
CA ILE A 183 -6.20 3.72 9.81
C ILE A 183 -5.46 2.56 10.49
N ASP A 184 -6.19 1.74 11.24
CA ASP A 184 -5.68 0.53 11.88
C ASP A 184 -5.84 -0.63 10.90
N ILE A 185 -4.72 -1.24 10.49
CA ILE A 185 -4.69 -2.35 9.53
C ILE A 185 -4.12 -3.58 10.21
N ARG A 186 -4.92 -4.63 10.30
CA ARG A 186 -4.51 -5.92 10.85
C ARG A 186 -4.52 -6.97 9.76
N TYR A 187 -3.40 -7.66 9.62
CA TYR A 187 -3.24 -8.80 8.74
C TYR A 187 -3.19 -10.06 9.58
N GLU A 188 -4.08 -11.01 9.29
CA GLU A 188 -4.09 -12.33 9.89
C GLU A 188 -3.98 -13.38 8.78
N ALA A 189 -3.29 -14.48 9.04
CA ALA A 189 -3.28 -15.61 8.11
C ALA A 189 -3.12 -16.95 8.82
N GLU A 190 -3.72 -17.98 8.22
CA GLU A 190 -3.59 -19.38 8.62
C GLU A 190 -3.30 -20.23 7.37
N THR A 191 -2.52 -21.29 7.55
CA THR A 191 -2.09 -22.18 6.45
C THR A 191 -2.32 -23.64 6.77
N ASP A 192 -2.47 -24.48 5.74
CA ASP A 192 -2.55 -25.96 5.87
C ASP A 192 -1.19 -26.66 5.69
N LYS A 193 -0.15 -25.94 5.21
CA LYS A 193 1.23 -26.44 5.06
C LYS A 193 2.23 -25.36 5.49
N PRO A 194 3.46 -25.72 5.88
CA PRO A 194 4.51 -24.73 6.09
C PRO A 194 4.67 -23.83 4.87
N THR A 195 4.69 -22.52 5.10
CA THR A 195 4.83 -21.50 4.06
C THR A 195 5.58 -20.29 4.63
N ILE A 196 5.79 -19.28 3.80
CA ILE A 196 6.27 -17.97 4.22
C ILE A 196 5.20 -16.93 3.98
N VAL A 197 5.11 -15.96 4.89
CA VAL A 197 4.16 -14.84 4.77
C VAL A 197 4.76 -13.55 5.31
N ASN A 198 4.57 -12.48 4.58
CA ASN A 198 4.94 -11.12 4.94
C ASN A 198 3.99 -10.17 4.21
N MET A 199 3.08 -9.53 4.91
CA MET A 199 2.10 -8.62 4.31
C MET A 199 2.36 -7.18 4.73
N THR A 200 2.11 -6.24 3.82
CA THR A 200 2.23 -4.80 4.08
C THR A 200 1.20 -4.01 3.29
N ASN A 201 1.00 -2.74 3.65
CA ASN A 201 0.25 -1.77 2.85
C ASN A 201 1.22 -0.90 2.06
N HIS A 202 0.99 -0.77 0.75
CA HIS A 202 1.85 0.00 -0.16
C HIS A 202 1.18 1.32 -0.57
N SER A 203 0.68 2.09 0.42
CA SER A 203 0.15 3.42 0.15
C SER A 203 1.26 4.40 -0.19
N TYR A 204 1.00 5.22 -1.22
CA TYR A 204 1.89 6.27 -1.69
C TYR A 204 1.42 7.59 -1.10
N PHE A 205 1.99 8.01 0.01
CA PHE A 205 1.58 9.20 0.73
C PHE A 205 2.18 10.48 0.11
N ASN A 206 1.32 11.49 -0.09
CA ASN A 206 1.69 12.86 -0.36
C ASN A 206 0.83 13.76 0.53
N LEU A 207 1.40 14.26 1.62
CA LEU A 207 0.64 15.00 2.63
C LEU A 207 0.28 16.42 2.20
N ASP A 208 0.74 16.88 1.04
CA ASP A 208 0.29 18.12 0.41
C ASP A 208 -1.06 17.94 -0.31
N GLY A 209 -1.39 16.69 -0.68
CA GLY A 209 -2.64 16.35 -1.35
C GLY A 209 -2.74 16.83 -2.80
N ASP A 210 -1.62 17.20 -3.41
CA ASP A 210 -1.54 17.71 -4.79
C ASP A 210 -0.67 16.85 -5.72
N ALA A 211 -0.11 15.73 -5.18
CA ALA A 211 0.84 14.86 -5.86
C ALA A 211 2.07 15.61 -6.45
N GLY A 212 2.42 16.75 -5.85
CA GLY A 212 3.67 17.44 -6.10
C GLY A 212 4.89 16.69 -5.53
N SER A 213 6.05 17.31 -5.54
CA SER A 213 7.26 16.70 -5.00
C SER A 213 7.18 16.47 -3.48
N ASN A 214 7.64 15.29 -3.03
CA ASN A 214 7.78 14.97 -1.60
C ASN A 214 9.03 15.60 -0.94
N ALA A 215 9.80 16.39 -1.68
CA ALA A 215 11.13 16.85 -1.26
C ALA A 215 11.13 17.61 0.07
N GLU A 216 10.08 18.38 0.33
CA GLU A 216 9.96 19.19 1.55
C GLU A 216 9.31 18.44 2.71
N HIS A 217 8.79 17.23 2.49
CA HIS A 217 8.23 16.43 3.58
C HIS A 217 9.33 16.03 4.56
N LEU A 218 9.10 16.25 5.85
CA LEU A 218 10.02 15.86 6.92
C LEU A 218 9.76 14.41 7.31
N LEU A 219 10.81 13.59 7.27
CA LEU A 219 10.77 12.20 7.67
C LEU A 219 11.58 11.99 8.94
N THR A 220 11.02 11.20 9.88
CA THR A 220 11.74 10.69 11.06
C THR A 220 11.49 9.19 11.15
N ILE A 221 12.53 8.41 11.50
CA ILE A 221 12.44 6.95 11.67
C ILE A 221 13.17 6.59 12.97
N ASP A 222 12.49 5.85 13.87
CA ASP A 222 13.11 5.30 15.10
C ASP A 222 13.91 4.03 14.74
N ALA A 223 15.06 4.22 14.10
CA ALA A 223 15.95 3.15 13.67
C ALA A 223 17.41 3.60 13.67
N ASP A 224 18.28 2.78 14.29
CA ASP A 224 19.74 3.00 14.30
C ASP A 224 20.45 2.28 13.15
N TYR A 225 19.72 1.37 12.46
CA TYR A 225 20.28 0.50 11.42
C TYR A 225 19.33 0.39 10.22
N TYR A 226 19.89 -0.01 9.07
CA TYR A 226 19.15 -0.36 7.87
C TYR A 226 19.80 -1.58 7.19
N THR A 227 19.09 -2.21 6.26
CA THR A 227 19.61 -3.29 5.41
C THR A 227 20.06 -2.70 4.07
N PRO A 228 21.37 -2.74 3.72
CA PRO A 228 21.87 -2.21 2.46
C PRO A 228 21.41 -3.06 1.27
N VAL A 229 21.33 -2.44 0.09
CA VAL A 229 20.94 -3.09 -1.15
C VAL A 229 22.01 -2.98 -2.22
N ASP A 230 22.04 -3.95 -3.14
CA ASP A 230 22.83 -3.90 -4.36
C ASP A 230 22.08 -3.15 -5.48
N SER A 231 22.66 -3.09 -6.67
CA SER A 231 22.06 -2.42 -7.84
C SER A 231 20.82 -3.14 -8.41
N THR A 232 20.45 -4.30 -7.89
CA THR A 232 19.22 -5.05 -8.19
C THR A 232 18.18 -4.92 -7.07
N PHE A 233 18.43 -4.02 -6.10
CA PHE A 233 17.61 -3.79 -4.91
C PHE A 233 17.55 -4.98 -3.94
N MET A 234 18.47 -5.93 -4.09
CA MET A 234 18.55 -7.08 -3.19
C MET A 234 19.38 -6.74 -1.96
N THR A 235 18.85 -7.07 -0.78
CA THR A 235 19.58 -6.88 0.47
C THR A 235 20.75 -7.83 0.58
N SER A 236 21.87 -7.32 1.14
CA SER A 236 22.96 -8.17 1.61
C SER A 236 22.57 -8.88 2.94
N ASP A 237 23.49 -9.64 3.50
CA ASP A 237 23.33 -10.26 4.84
C ASP A 237 23.62 -9.25 5.98
N GLU A 238 23.97 -8.02 5.64
CA GLU A 238 24.44 -7.02 6.59
C GLU A 238 23.27 -6.18 7.14
N ILE A 239 23.41 -5.75 8.37
CA ILE A 239 22.65 -4.68 9.01
C ILE A 239 23.67 -3.62 9.41
N VAL A 240 23.56 -2.44 8.81
CA VAL A 240 24.57 -1.37 8.96
C VAL A 240 24.00 -0.14 9.63
N PRO A 241 24.82 0.64 10.39
CA PRO A 241 24.34 1.83 11.08
C PRO A 241 23.92 2.93 10.11
N VAL A 242 22.91 3.72 10.50
CA VAL A 242 22.50 4.93 9.79
C VAL A 242 23.40 6.13 10.11
N GLU A 243 24.08 6.10 11.25
CA GLU A 243 24.89 7.19 11.78
C GLU A 243 25.95 7.68 10.77
N ASP A 244 26.10 8.99 10.65
CA ASP A 244 27.01 9.66 9.71
C ASP A 244 26.76 9.32 8.21
N THR A 245 25.55 8.83 7.87
CA THR A 245 25.15 8.52 6.50
C THR A 245 23.92 9.33 6.06
N PRO A 246 23.64 9.42 4.75
CA PRO A 246 22.38 9.98 4.26
C PRO A 246 21.12 9.22 4.71
N MET A 247 21.27 8.00 5.26
CA MET A 247 20.17 7.16 5.76
C MET A 247 19.71 7.53 7.18
N ASP A 248 20.37 8.49 7.84
CA ASP A 248 20.05 8.88 9.22
C ASP A 248 18.81 9.79 9.27
N PHE A 249 17.68 9.20 9.63
CA PHE A 249 16.40 9.88 9.87
C PHE A 249 15.98 9.82 11.36
N ARG A 250 16.90 9.62 12.28
CA ARG A 250 16.61 9.62 13.74
C ARG A 250 16.12 10.98 14.26
N SER A 251 16.32 12.04 13.48
CA SER A 251 15.72 13.37 13.68
C SER A 251 14.99 13.81 12.41
N PRO A 252 14.06 14.79 12.48
CA PRO A 252 13.32 15.25 11.31
C PRO A 252 14.24 15.82 10.23
N VAL A 253 14.20 15.22 9.03
CA VAL A 253 14.97 15.66 7.85
C VAL A 253 14.07 15.67 6.63
N ALA A 254 14.17 16.72 5.81
CA ALA A 254 13.46 16.78 4.54
C ALA A 254 13.92 15.64 3.61
N VAL A 255 12.96 14.90 3.03
CA VAL A 255 13.24 13.76 2.16
C VAL A 255 14.17 14.16 1.01
N GLY A 256 13.96 15.35 0.44
CA GLY A 256 14.76 15.86 -0.68
C GLY A 256 16.16 16.31 -0.30
N ALA A 257 16.46 16.53 0.98
CA ALA A 257 17.72 17.17 1.41
C ALA A 257 18.96 16.37 0.99
N ARG A 258 18.89 15.04 0.98
CA ARG A 258 20.04 14.17 0.73
C ARG A 258 19.78 13.11 -0.34
N ILE A 259 18.54 12.98 -0.85
CA ILE A 259 18.08 11.89 -1.73
C ILE A 259 18.87 11.77 -3.04
N ASN A 260 19.49 12.84 -3.51
CA ASN A 260 20.30 12.90 -4.74
C ASN A 260 21.81 12.77 -4.47
N ASN A 261 22.23 12.46 -3.25
CA ASN A 261 23.64 12.21 -2.94
C ASN A 261 24.08 10.83 -3.49
N PHE A 262 24.24 10.73 -4.80
CA PHE A 262 24.60 9.47 -5.50
C PHE A 262 26.09 9.09 -5.37
N ASP A 263 26.91 9.88 -4.69
CA ASP A 263 28.23 9.46 -4.23
C ASP A 263 28.13 8.41 -3.12
N PHE A 264 27.02 8.42 -2.39
CA PHE A 264 26.68 7.37 -1.44
C PHE A 264 26.03 6.19 -2.19
N VAL A 265 26.72 5.04 -2.19
CA VAL A 265 26.37 3.87 -3.01
C VAL A 265 24.93 3.39 -2.83
N GLN A 266 24.36 3.50 -1.62
CA GLN A 266 22.99 3.06 -1.36
C GLN A 266 21.95 3.94 -2.07
N LEU A 267 22.12 5.26 -2.04
CA LEU A 267 21.24 6.16 -2.78
C LEU A 267 21.39 6.00 -4.29
N LYS A 268 22.59 5.66 -4.78
CA LYS A 268 22.81 5.32 -6.18
C LYS A 268 22.09 4.02 -6.55
N ASN A 269 22.21 2.97 -5.73
CA ASN A 269 21.55 1.69 -5.97
C ASN A 269 20.03 1.80 -5.94
N GLY A 270 19.46 2.53 -4.97
CA GLY A 270 18.01 2.76 -4.82
C GLY A 270 17.43 3.84 -5.75
N ASN A 271 18.28 4.53 -6.55
CA ASN A 271 17.88 5.75 -7.27
C ASN A 271 17.23 6.78 -6.34
N GLY A 272 17.67 6.82 -5.09
CA GLY A 272 17.10 7.54 -3.95
C GLY A 272 16.83 6.59 -2.78
N TYR A 273 15.85 6.93 -1.95
CA TYR A 273 15.44 6.05 -0.85
C TYR A 273 14.51 4.95 -1.38
N ASP A 274 14.95 3.70 -1.24
CA ASP A 274 14.20 2.46 -1.44
C ASP A 274 14.86 1.36 -0.62
N HIS A 275 14.75 1.49 0.72
CA HIS A 275 15.50 0.67 1.67
C HIS A 275 14.62 0.30 2.87
N ASN A 276 15.01 -0.75 3.57
CA ASN A 276 14.40 -1.18 4.82
C ASN A 276 15.21 -0.70 6.03
N TRP A 277 14.56 0.02 6.95
CA TRP A 277 15.11 0.39 8.25
C TRP A 277 14.75 -0.65 9.30
N VAL A 278 15.71 -0.95 10.18
CA VAL A 278 15.58 -1.87 11.31
C VAL A 278 15.04 -1.09 12.51
N LEU A 279 13.80 -1.34 12.89
CA LEU A 279 13.09 -0.53 13.87
C LEU A 279 13.57 -0.78 15.32
N ASN A 280 13.84 0.27 16.05
CA ASN A 280 14.18 0.23 17.48
C ASN A 280 12.98 -0.10 18.37
N THR A 281 11.76 -0.05 17.85
CA THR A 281 10.52 -0.40 18.57
C THR A 281 10.42 -1.88 18.89
N LYS A 282 11.12 -2.74 18.14
CA LYS A 282 11.18 -4.21 18.35
C LYS A 282 9.78 -4.85 18.43
N GLY A 283 8.84 -4.38 17.61
CA GLY A 283 7.47 -4.90 17.56
C GLY A 283 6.53 -4.34 18.63
N ASP A 284 6.94 -3.34 19.40
CA ASP A 284 6.05 -2.66 20.33
C ASP A 284 5.15 -1.68 19.57
N ILE A 285 3.93 -2.09 19.30
CA ILE A 285 2.90 -1.32 18.58
C ILE A 285 2.49 -0.03 19.30
N THR A 286 2.81 0.14 20.57
CA THR A 286 2.49 1.37 21.31
C THR A 286 3.51 2.47 21.09
N ARG A 287 4.68 2.13 20.51
CA ARG A 287 5.74 3.06 20.17
C ARG A 287 5.66 3.47 18.70
N LYS A 288 5.74 4.77 18.47
CA LYS A 288 5.83 5.32 17.12
C LYS A 288 7.15 4.93 16.49
N CYS A 289 7.10 4.37 15.27
CA CYS A 289 8.29 3.92 14.55
C CYS A 289 8.74 4.91 13.46
N ALA A 290 7.82 5.69 12.90
CA ALA A 290 8.14 6.71 11.91
C ALA A 290 7.14 7.87 11.94
N THR A 291 7.55 9.02 11.44
CA THR A 291 6.67 10.19 11.20
C THR A 291 7.00 10.78 9.84
N LEU A 292 5.98 11.07 9.06
CA LEU A 292 6.06 11.91 7.87
C LEU A 292 5.24 13.17 8.11
N GLN A 293 5.78 14.35 7.82
CA GLN A 293 5.10 15.63 8.03
C GLN A 293 5.24 16.53 6.82
N SER A 294 4.16 17.19 6.43
CA SER A 294 4.21 18.29 5.45
C SER A 294 4.26 19.65 6.15
N PRO A 295 5.33 20.42 6.01
CA PRO A 295 5.37 21.80 6.51
C PRO A 295 4.34 22.72 5.82
N LYS A 296 3.96 22.40 4.58
CA LYS A 296 3.01 23.18 3.78
C LYS A 296 1.59 23.07 4.34
N THR A 297 1.10 21.87 4.56
CA THR A 297 -0.27 21.61 5.02
C THR A 297 -0.39 21.46 6.54
N GLY A 298 0.72 21.23 7.24
CA GLY A 298 0.73 20.90 8.66
C GLY A 298 0.29 19.45 8.94
N ILE A 299 -0.05 18.66 7.93
CA ILE A 299 -0.48 17.26 8.13
C ILE A 299 0.71 16.42 8.58
N ILE A 300 0.47 15.63 9.62
CA ILE A 300 1.42 14.68 10.20
C ILE A 300 0.83 13.29 10.06
N LEU A 301 1.64 12.35 9.60
CA LEU A 301 1.38 10.91 9.59
C LEU A 301 2.35 10.22 10.53
N ASP A 302 1.85 9.69 11.63
CA ASP A 302 2.59 8.83 12.55
C ASP A 302 2.31 7.36 12.25
N VAL A 303 3.38 6.56 12.20
CA VAL A 303 3.32 5.12 11.90
C VAL A 303 3.68 4.31 13.13
N TYR A 304 2.87 3.26 13.38
CA TYR A 304 3.09 2.29 14.44
C TYR A 304 2.99 0.88 13.86
N THR A 305 3.80 -0.05 14.37
CA THR A 305 3.78 -1.44 13.88
C THR A 305 4.33 -2.42 14.89
N ASN A 306 3.89 -3.67 14.78
CA ASN A 306 4.53 -4.81 15.44
C ASN A 306 5.57 -5.52 14.54
N GLU A 307 5.81 -5.00 13.33
CA GLU A 307 6.82 -5.55 12.43
C GLU A 307 8.23 -5.03 12.80
N PRO A 308 9.30 -5.80 12.49
CA PRO A 308 10.66 -5.44 12.84
C PRO A 308 11.28 -4.37 11.95
N GLY A 309 10.69 -4.09 10.80
CA GLY A 309 11.24 -3.18 9.80
C GLY A 309 10.21 -2.31 9.12
N ILE A 310 10.70 -1.27 8.46
CA ILE A 310 9.93 -0.39 7.60
C ILE A 310 10.71 -0.11 6.32
N GLN A 311 10.12 -0.44 5.17
CA GLN A 311 10.62 0.01 3.87
C GLN A 311 10.15 1.44 3.64
N VAL A 312 11.09 2.31 3.26
CA VAL A 312 10.77 3.66 2.79
C VAL A 312 11.13 3.75 1.32
N TYR A 313 10.11 3.98 0.50
CA TYR A 313 10.26 4.19 -0.94
C TYR A 313 9.78 5.60 -1.30
N ALA A 314 10.66 6.40 -1.87
CA ALA A 314 10.40 7.82 -2.10
C ALA A 314 9.82 8.14 -3.50
N GLY A 315 9.12 7.22 -4.14
CA GLY A 315 8.49 7.43 -5.45
C GLY A 315 9.51 7.60 -6.59
N ASN A 316 10.69 6.96 -6.49
CA ASN A 316 11.84 7.16 -7.38
C ASN A 316 11.57 6.78 -8.84
N PHE A 317 10.63 5.86 -9.08
CA PHE A 317 10.28 5.31 -10.40
C PHE A 317 8.95 5.82 -10.96
N LEU A 318 8.29 6.76 -10.29
CA LEU A 318 7.23 7.54 -10.91
C LEU A 318 7.87 8.45 -11.97
N ASP A 319 7.41 8.39 -13.21
CA ASP A 319 8.12 8.98 -14.35
C ASP A 319 7.28 9.98 -15.17
N GLY A 320 6.08 10.29 -14.69
CA GLY A 320 5.15 11.20 -15.37
C GLY A 320 4.32 10.55 -16.49
N THR A 321 4.44 9.25 -16.69
CA THR A 321 3.61 8.52 -17.68
C THR A 321 2.24 8.15 -17.14
N VAL A 322 2.09 8.04 -15.82
CA VAL A 322 0.85 7.66 -15.16
C VAL A 322 0.04 8.90 -14.80
N LYS A 323 -1.23 8.91 -15.25
CA LYS A 323 -2.26 9.84 -14.80
C LYS A 323 -3.09 9.16 -13.72
N GLY A 324 -3.04 9.71 -12.54
CA GLY A 324 -3.83 9.23 -11.40
C GLY A 324 -5.15 9.95 -11.23
N LYS A 325 -5.61 10.01 -9.97
CA LYS A 325 -6.88 10.65 -9.61
C LYS A 325 -6.97 12.08 -10.14
N LYS A 326 -8.18 12.45 -10.62
CA LYS A 326 -8.48 13.79 -11.19
C LYS A 326 -7.57 14.15 -12.36
N GLY A 327 -6.96 13.14 -13.03
CA GLY A 327 -6.04 13.35 -14.15
C GLY A 327 -4.68 13.94 -13.78
N ILE A 328 -4.31 13.96 -12.50
CA ILE A 328 -3.01 14.45 -12.02
C ILE A 328 -1.92 13.50 -12.49
N VAL A 329 -0.88 14.06 -13.10
CA VAL A 329 0.30 13.30 -13.54
C VAL A 329 1.22 13.04 -12.34
N TYR A 330 1.58 11.77 -12.13
CA TYR A 330 2.48 11.38 -11.05
C TYR A 330 3.93 11.40 -11.51
N ASN A 331 4.62 12.47 -11.16
CA ASN A 331 6.04 12.66 -11.49
C ASN A 331 6.95 11.97 -10.47
N GLN A 332 8.23 11.86 -10.81
CA GLN A 332 9.24 11.34 -9.90
C GLN A 332 9.18 12.06 -8.55
N ARG A 333 9.23 11.29 -7.47
CA ARG A 333 9.20 11.82 -6.09
C ARG A 333 7.88 12.49 -5.70
N ALA A 334 6.75 12.07 -6.31
CA ALA A 334 5.43 12.58 -5.94
C ALA A 334 4.87 11.99 -4.63
N SER A 335 5.58 11.06 -3.99
CA SER A 335 5.07 10.37 -2.79
C SER A 335 6.18 9.72 -1.95
N VAL A 336 5.81 9.30 -0.74
CA VAL A 336 6.60 8.42 0.13
C VAL A 336 5.74 7.21 0.51
N CYS A 337 6.27 6.00 0.34
CA CYS A 337 5.68 4.78 0.87
C CYS A 337 6.36 4.42 2.20
N LEU A 338 5.56 3.96 3.16
CA LEU A 338 5.98 3.59 4.52
C LEU A 338 5.44 2.18 4.80
N GLU A 339 6.19 1.16 4.36
CA GLU A 339 5.75 -0.23 4.32
C GLU A 339 6.30 -1.00 5.51
N THR A 340 5.48 -1.19 6.54
CA THR A 340 5.88 -1.96 7.73
C THR A 340 5.89 -3.44 7.40
N GLN A 341 7.01 -4.14 7.66
CA GLN A 341 7.27 -5.47 7.13
C GLN A 341 8.37 -6.22 7.90
N LYS A 342 8.50 -7.53 7.62
CA LYS A 342 9.75 -8.26 7.83
C LYS A 342 10.78 -7.81 6.81
N TYR A 343 12.06 -7.94 7.16
CA TYR A 343 13.12 -7.48 6.24
C TYR A 343 13.04 -8.21 4.89
N PRO A 344 13.41 -7.55 3.78
CA PRO A 344 13.47 -8.20 2.47
C PRO A 344 14.38 -9.44 2.51
N ASP A 345 14.01 -10.49 1.79
CA ASP A 345 14.74 -11.75 1.67
C ASP A 345 14.92 -12.54 2.98
N THR A 346 14.15 -12.25 4.02
CA THR A 346 14.19 -12.98 5.31
C THR A 346 14.13 -14.51 5.18
N PRO A 347 13.39 -15.13 4.23
CA PRO A 347 13.41 -16.59 4.08
C PRO A 347 14.79 -17.17 3.78
N ASN A 348 15.72 -16.39 3.24
CA ASN A 348 17.10 -16.77 2.96
C ASN A 348 18.11 -16.27 4.01
N LYS A 349 17.61 -15.64 5.10
CA LYS A 349 18.40 -15.01 6.16
C LYS A 349 18.03 -15.61 7.51
N PRO A 350 18.56 -16.77 7.90
CA PRO A 350 18.13 -17.49 9.10
C PRO A 350 18.33 -16.72 10.41
N GLU A 351 19.24 -15.73 10.42
CA GLU A 351 19.52 -14.88 11.59
C GLU A 351 18.51 -13.71 11.74
N TRP A 352 17.66 -13.48 10.71
CA TRP A 352 16.68 -12.43 10.73
C TRP A 352 15.32 -12.91 11.24
N PRO A 353 14.40 -11.98 11.63
CA PRO A 353 13.07 -12.36 12.11
C PRO A 353 12.31 -13.21 11.09
N SER A 354 11.93 -14.43 11.48
CA SER A 354 11.35 -15.43 10.59
C SER A 354 10.02 -14.97 9.95
N ALA A 355 9.84 -15.32 8.67
CA ALA A 355 8.60 -15.19 7.93
C ALA A 355 7.83 -16.52 7.77
N VAL A 356 8.31 -17.59 8.39
CA VAL A 356 7.69 -18.92 8.29
C VAL A 356 6.40 -18.95 9.10
N LEU A 357 5.35 -19.50 8.48
CA LEU A 357 4.06 -19.81 9.11
C LEU A 357 3.81 -21.31 8.98
N ARG A 358 3.44 -21.97 10.07
CA ARG A 358 3.15 -23.39 10.12
C ARG A 358 1.67 -23.68 10.39
N PRO A 359 1.16 -24.86 10.00
CA PRO A 359 -0.18 -25.28 10.37
C PRO A 359 -0.42 -25.21 11.87
N GLY A 360 -1.53 -24.58 12.26
CA GLY A 360 -1.88 -24.36 13.66
C GLY A 360 -1.32 -23.07 14.27
N GLU A 361 -0.40 -22.37 13.59
CA GLU A 361 0.05 -21.03 13.96
C GLU A 361 -0.80 -19.97 13.29
N LYS A 362 -0.80 -18.76 13.87
CA LYS A 362 -1.44 -17.57 13.29
C LYS A 362 -0.39 -16.52 12.94
N TYR A 363 -0.40 -16.08 11.70
CA TYR A 363 0.30 -14.86 11.31
C TYR A 363 -0.50 -13.66 11.81
N ASN A 364 0.18 -12.72 12.44
CA ASN A 364 -0.38 -11.45 12.88
C ASN A 364 0.60 -10.33 12.57
N SER A 365 0.19 -9.42 11.70
CA SER A 365 0.92 -8.18 11.42
C SER A 365 -0.02 -7.00 11.64
N HIS A 366 0.47 -5.94 12.22
CA HIS A 366 -0.33 -4.80 12.61
C HIS A 366 0.39 -3.50 12.23
N CYS A 367 -0.30 -2.66 11.48
CA CYS A 367 0.18 -1.33 11.07
C CYS A 367 -0.89 -0.30 11.38
N ILE A 368 -0.49 0.84 11.95
CA ILE A 368 -1.39 1.97 12.22
C ILE A 368 -0.81 3.22 11.55
N PHE A 369 -1.60 3.84 10.68
CA PHE A 369 -1.35 5.14 10.09
C PHE A 369 -2.22 6.19 10.79
N LYS A 370 -1.64 6.98 11.69
CA LYS A 370 -2.37 7.96 12.49
C LYS A 370 -2.11 9.37 11.99
N PHE A 371 -3.19 10.07 11.66
CA PHE A 371 -3.12 11.44 11.14
C PHE A 371 -3.42 12.48 12.20
N SER A 372 -2.65 13.56 12.19
CA SER A 372 -2.86 14.74 13.01
C SER A 372 -2.41 15.99 12.24
N VAL A 373 -2.61 17.16 12.85
CA VAL A 373 -2.26 18.45 12.24
C VAL A 373 -1.45 19.27 13.21
N ASP A 374 -0.30 19.76 12.76
CA ASP A 374 0.47 20.79 13.45
C ASP A 374 -0.19 22.16 13.18
N LYS A 375 -0.58 22.86 14.25
CA LYS A 375 -1.36 24.11 14.18
C LYS A 375 -0.47 25.34 14.21
#